data_e8d8518e8fd95b210191b2cfb0ff20e0
#
_entry.id   e8d8518e8fd95b210191b2cfb0ff20e0
#
_cell.length_a   1.000
_cell.length_b   1.000
_cell.length_c   1.000
_cell.angle_alpha   90.00
_cell.angle_beta   90.00
_cell.angle_gamma   90.00
#
_symmetry.space_group_name_H-M   'P 1'
#
loop_
_entity.id
_entity.type
_entity.pdbx_description
1 polymer ?
#
loop_
_entity_poly.entity_id
_entity_poly.type
_entity_poly.pdbx_seq_one_letter_code
_entity_poly.pdbx_strand_id
1 'polypeptide(L)'
;MMRKGEVAKGSKWALVTGASTGIGCEYAKQLSDLGYNLIIVSRTENTLKTLANDIEAKQGVKVVVKAMDLATSDAADELFSWCKSEGYVVDVLINNAGMFSFCDMINTPIERVKRTITLHDITYTVLCQLFGKDMAERGGGYILNMSSFSVWMPFPGLALYSASKAYTKAFSVAFAKEMRYKNVWVTAVCPAGIATDLYGLNKEWQGIGLRLHALSKPSFCARRGLNSLWRKRMCIVPDWWCKAFIPICDMLPRFAINWLRDFTMKWQK
;
A
#
# COMPACT_ATOMS: atom_id res chain seq x y z
N MET A 1 -19.01 8.71 -2.96
CA MET A 1 -17.73 8.93 -3.66
C MET A 1 -17.32 10.35 -3.34
N MET A 2 -16.23 10.56 -2.60
CA MET A 2 -15.75 11.94 -2.34
C MET A 2 -15.39 12.61 -3.66
N ARG A 3 -15.84 13.83 -3.83
CA ARG A 3 -15.61 14.66 -5.02
C ARG A 3 -14.46 15.62 -4.75
N LYS A 4 -13.82 16.11 -5.82
CA LYS A 4 -12.84 17.20 -5.72
C LYS A 4 -13.46 18.39 -4.98
N GLY A 5 -12.82 18.85 -3.88
CA GLY A 5 -13.32 19.97 -3.06
C GLY A 5 -14.28 19.61 -1.92
N GLU A 6 -14.54 18.33 -1.63
CA GLU A 6 -15.38 17.92 -0.47
C GLU A 6 -14.69 18.13 0.90
N VAL A 7 -13.36 18.18 0.92
CA VAL A 7 -12.57 18.58 2.09
C VAL A 7 -12.21 20.05 1.90
N ALA A 8 -12.49 20.88 2.90
CA ALA A 8 -12.02 22.27 2.86
C ALA A 8 -10.48 22.21 2.71
N LYS A 9 -9.98 22.90 1.68
CA LYS A 9 -8.59 22.81 1.25
C LYS A 9 -7.66 23.09 2.42
N GLY A 10 -6.73 22.16 2.69
CA GLY A 10 -5.73 22.30 3.75
C GLY A 10 -6.26 22.12 5.17
N SER A 11 -7.52 21.70 5.37
CA SER A 11 -8.08 21.52 6.72
C SER A 11 -7.75 20.16 7.33
N LYS A 12 -7.38 19.15 6.53
CA LYS A 12 -7.15 17.77 6.94
C LYS A 12 -5.82 17.24 6.42
N TRP A 13 -5.26 16.26 7.12
CA TRP A 13 -3.98 15.66 6.78
C TRP A 13 -4.12 14.20 6.37
N ALA A 14 -3.39 13.82 5.33
CA ALA A 14 -3.21 12.44 4.94
C ALA A 14 -1.72 12.06 4.98
N LEU A 15 -1.41 10.93 5.63
CA LEU A 15 -0.08 10.36 5.68
C LEU A 15 0.00 9.21 4.67
N VAL A 16 0.98 9.25 3.77
CA VAL A 16 1.20 8.23 2.74
C VAL A 16 2.60 7.66 2.85
N THR A 17 2.71 6.39 3.18
CA THR A 17 3.99 5.68 3.21
C THR A 17 4.34 5.10 1.84
N GLY A 18 5.64 5.06 1.49
CA GLY A 18 6.09 4.61 0.17
C GLY A 18 5.63 5.52 -0.96
N ALA A 19 5.55 6.84 -0.70
CA ALA A 19 4.99 7.82 -1.62
C ALA A 19 5.91 8.21 -2.79
N SER A 20 7.19 7.81 -2.79
CA SER A 20 8.18 8.25 -3.79
C SER A 20 7.84 7.81 -5.22
N THR A 21 7.21 6.67 -5.41
CA THR A 21 6.93 6.10 -6.72
C THR A 21 5.62 5.27 -6.73
N GLY A 22 5.21 4.84 -7.92
CA GLY A 22 4.15 3.86 -8.10
C GLY A 22 2.80 4.24 -7.49
N ILE A 23 2.19 3.30 -6.76
CA ILE A 23 0.85 3.47 -6.19
C ILE A 23 0.83 4.53 -5.09
N GLY A 24 1.90 4.62 -4.28
CA GLY A 24 2.00 5.62 -3.21
C GLY A 24 2.03 7.05 -3.73
N CYS A 25 2.77 7.30 -4.80
CA CYS A 25 2.77 8.58 -5.51
C CYS A 25 1.36 8.96 -6.01
N GLU A 26 0.63 7.99 -6.55
CA GLU A 26 -0.73 8.20 -7.04
C GLU A 26 -1.73 8.42 -5.90
N TYR A 27 -1.56 7.75 -4.74
CA TYR A 27 -2.35 8.08 -3.54
C TYR A 27 -2.10 9.52 -3.09
N ALA A 28 -0.85 9.97 -3.03
CA ALA A 28 -0.51 11.34 -2.65
C ALA A 28 -1.18 12.36 -3.60
N LYS A 29 -1.05 12.18 -4.93
CA LYS A 29 -1.68 13.03 -5.92
C LYS A 29 -3.21 13.09 -5.78
N GLN A 30 -3.85 11.92 -5.65
CA GLN A 30 -5.32 11.87 -5.57
C GLN A 30 -5.87 12.40 -4.24
N LEU A 31 -5.14 12.27 -3.15
CA LEU A 31 -5.52 12.87 -1.87
C LEU A 31 -5.35 14.40 -1.89
N SER A 32 -4.30 14.91 -2.54
CA SER A 32 -4.14 16.36 -2.75
C SER A 32 -5.23 16.94 -3.65
N ASP A 33 -5.66 16.20 -4.68
CA ASP A 33 -6.81 16.57 -5.52
C ASP A 33 -8.12 16.69 -4.72
N LEU A 34 -8.25 15.94 -3.63
CA LEU A 34 -9.39 16.03 -2.70
C LEU A 34 -9.26 17.16 -1.68
N GLY A 35 -8.12 17.85 -1.62
CA GLY A 35 -7.87 18.98 -0.72
C GLY A 35 -7.11 18.66 0.56
N TYR A 36 -6.60 17.43 0.73
CA TYR A 36 -5.79 17.07 1.90
C TYR A 36 -4.41 17.69 1.83
N ASN A 37 -3.90 18.21 2.95
CA ASN A 37 -2.48 18.35 3.19
C ASN A 37 -1.85 16.97 3.30
N LEU A 38 -0.58 16.84 2.95
CA LEU A 38 0.08 15.54 2.88
C LEU A 38 1.32 15.47 3.78
N ILE A 39 1.50 14.31 4.40
CA ILE A 39 2.78 13.84 4.93
C ILE A 39 3.19 12.68 4.05
N ILE A 40 4.28 12.82 3.30
CA ILE A 40 4.77 11.80 2.38
C ILE A 40 6.06 11.19 2.90
N VAL A 41 6.08 9.86 3.03
CA VAL A 41 7.17 9.13 3.69
C VAL A 41 7.78 8.12 2.73
N SER A 42 9.10 8.16 2.55
CA SER A 42 9.91 7.12 1.92
C SER A 42 11.38 7.30 2.25
N ARG A 43 12.24 6.39 1.78
CA ARG A 43 13.70 6.47 1.99
C ARG A 43 14.38 7.53 1.13
N THR A 44 13.83 7.83 -0.05
CA THR A 44 14.46 8.67 -1.07
C THR A 44 13.94 10.10 -0.99
N GLU A 45 14.64 10.93 -0.23
CA GLU A 45 14.24 12.32 0.06
C GLU A 45 14.09 13.18 -1.20
N ASN A 46 15.03 13.10 -2.14
CA ASN A 46 14.99 13.92 -3.36
C ASN A 46 13.75 13.67 -4.20
N THR A 47 13.36 12.40 -4.33
CA THR A 47 12.13 12.03 -5.07
C THR A 47 10.87 12.54 -4.36
N LEU A 48 10.87 12.51 -3.03
CA LEU A 48 9.76 13.08 -2.24
C LEU A 48 9.70 14.61 -2.40
N LYS A 49 10.82 15.31 -2.36
CA LYS A 49 10.89 16.78 -2.55
C LYS A 49 10.35 17.18 -3.93
N THR A 50 10.73 16.45 -4.98
CA THR A 50 10.22 16.69 -6.32
C THR A 50 8.70 16.50 -6.37
N LEU A 51 8.19 15.42 -5.79
CA LEU A 51 6.76 15.16 -5.72
C LEU A 51 6.01 16.23 -4.90
N ALA A 52 6.59 16.66 -3.78
CA ALA A 52 6.02 17.70 -2.92
C ALA A 52 5.84 19.01 -3.69
N ASN A 53 6.91 19.49 -4.33
CA ASN A 53 6.91 20.72 -5.12
C ASN A 53 5.84 20.65 -6.25
N ASP A 54 5.77 19.53 -6.96
CA ASP A 54 4.78 19.30 -8.01
C ASP A 54 3.33 19.36 -7.50
N ILE A 55 3.08 18.77 -6.34
CA ILE A 55 1.74 18.76 -5.73
C ILE A 55 1.39 20.16 -5.21
N GLU A 56 2.29 20.79 -4.47
CA GLU A 56 2.06 22.14 -3.92
C GLU A 56 1.77 23.16 -5.01
N ALA A 57 2.56 23.12 -6.09
CA ALA A 57 2.36 24.02 -7.24
C ALA A 57 1.01 23.82 -7.95
N LYS A 58 0.55 22.55 -8.07
CA LYS A 58 -0.69 22.23 -8.81
C LYS A 58 -1.95 22.36 -7.97
N GLN A 59 -1.88 21.95 -6.70
CA GLN A 59 -3.06 21.84 -5.85
C GLN A 59 -3.11 22.92 -4.75
N GLY A 60 -1.97 23.53 -4.43
CA GLY A 60 -1.83 24.56 -3.39
C GLY A 60 -2.24 24.04 -1.99
N VAL A 61 -2.05 22.76 -1.73
CA VAL A 61 -2.09 22.13 -0.41
C VAL A 61 -0.67 22.08 0.13
N LYS A 62 -0.50 21.91 1.44
CA LYS A 62 0.82 21.76 2.07
C LYS A 62 1.30 20.31 1.97
N VAL A 63 2.57 20.09 1.64
CA VAL A 63 3.18 18.77 1.56
C VAL A 63 4.45 18.71 2.40
N VAL A 64 4.43 17.87 3.42
CA VAL A 64 5.56 17.65 4.31
C VAL A 64 6.29 16.37 3.92
N VAL A 65 7.60 16.47 3.74
CA VAL A 65 8.49 15.35 3.39
C VAL A 65 9.13 14.77 4.64
N LYS A 66 9.03 13.46 4.83
CA LYS A 66 9.76 12.71 5.86
C LYS A 66 10.56 11.59 5.21
N ALA A 67 11.86 11.78 5.09
CA ALA A 67 12.76 10.71 4.67
C ALA A 67 12.98 9.72 5.83
N MET A 68 12.57 8.44 5.65
CA MET A 68 12.62 7.43 6.71
C MET A 68 12.61 6.02 6.15
N ASP A 69 13.36 5.11 6.76
CA ASP A 69 13.28 3.67 6.48
C ASP A 69 12.26 3.03 7.44
N LEU A 70 11.15 2.59 6.89
CA LEU A 70 10.08 1.97 7.66
C LEU A 70 10.29 0.46 7.94
N ALA A 71 11.43 -0.11 7.52
CA ALA A 71 11.78 -1.50 7.76
C ALA A 71 12.71 -1.68 8.99
N THR A 72 12.66 -0.76 9.94
CA THR A 72 13.33 -0.83 11.26
C THR A 72 12.29 -1.07 12.36
N SER A 73 12.71 -1.64 13.49
CA SER A 73 11.81 -2.03 14.59
C SER A 73 10.98 -0.87 15.14
N ASP A 74 11.60 0.29 15.25
CA ASP A 74 11.05 1.45 15.99
C ASP A 74 10.42 2.49 15.04
N ALA A 75 10.46 2.23 13.72
CA ALA A 75 10.06 3.19 12.71
C ALA A 75 8.62 3.69 12.84
N ALA A 76 7.71 2.82 13.28
CA ALA A 76 6.31 3.18 13.46
C ALA A 76 6.11 4.16 14.63
N ASP A 77 6.78 3.89 15.76
CA ASP A 77 6.75 4.74 16.96
C ASP A 77 7.42 6.08 16.69
N GLU A 78 8.56 6.08 16.01
CA GLU A 78 9.26 7.31 15.60
C GLU A 78 8.39 8.18 14.68
N LEU A 79 7.76 7.58 13.66
CA LEU A 79 6.93 8.31 12.73
C LEU A 79 5.69 8.90 13.42
N PHE A 80 5.04 8.13 14.28
CA PHE A 80 3.89 8.61 15.04
C PHE A 80 4.28 9.73 16.00
N SER A 81 5.34 9.53 16.80
CA SER A 81 5.83 10.51 17.76
C SER A 81 6.25 11.82 17.09
N TRP A 82 6.92 11.71 15.95
CA TRP A 82 7.24 12.87 15.13
C TRP A 82 6.00 13.60 14.63
N CYS A 83 4.99 12.89 14.11
CA CYS A 83 3.74 13.53 13.72
C CYS A 83 3.07 14.30 14.88
N LYS A 84 3.11 13.72 16.09
CA LYS A 84 2.53 14.34 17.28
C LYS A 84 3.34 15.57 17.72
N SER A 85 4.67 15.52 17.72
CA SER A 85 5.53 16.64 18.11
C SER A 85 5.42 17.84 17.18
N GLU A 86 5.19 17.59 15.89
CA GLU A 86 4.97 18.63 14.88
C GLU A 86 3.51 19.11 14.81
N GLY A 87 2.62 18.55 15.63
CA GLY A 87 1.21 18.94 15.68
C GLY A 87 0.37 18.45 14.50
N TYR A 88 0.83 17.47 13.74
CA TYR A 88 0.04 16.92 12.62
C TYR A 88 -1.07 16.00 13.11
N VAL A 89 -2.29 16.35 12.76
CA VAL A 89 -3.50 15.57 13.04
C VAL A 89 -3.84 14.75 11.79
N VAL A 90 -3.46 13.47 11.77
CA VAL A 90 -3.63 12.60 10.60
C VAL A 90 -5.06 12.06 10.54
N ASP A 91 -5.82 12.45 9.52
CA ASP A 91 -7.19 11.98 9.25
C ASP A 91 -7.25 10.74 8.36
N VAL A 92 -6.23 10.57 7.51
CA VAL A 92 -6.11 9.45 6.58
C VAL A 92 -4.70 8.86 6.64
N LEU A 93 -4.59 7.57 6.97
CA LEU A 93 -3.33 6.83 6.92
C LEU A 93 -3.34 5.87 5.73
N ILE A 94 -2.36 5.98 4.84
CA ILE A 94 -2.13 5.06 3.73
C ILE A 94 -0.84 4.28 3.98
N ASN A 95 -0.96 3.06 4.49
CA ASN A 95 0.13 2.10 4.61
C ASN A 95 0.35 1.43 3.24
N ASN A 96 1.27 2.02 2.46
CA ASN A 96 1.58 1.55 1.11
C ASN A 96 3.04 1.13 0.94
N ALA A 97 3.97 1.59 1.79
CA ALA A 97 5.37 1.19 1.72
C ALA A 97 5.50 -0.34 1.69
N GLY A 98 6.24 -0.88 0.76
CA GLY A 98 6.36 -2.33 0.64
C GLY A 98 7.64 -2.73 -0.09
N MET A 99 8.00 -3.98 0.11
CA MET A 99 9.10 -4.65 -0.59
C MET A 99 8.53 -5.87 -1.32
N PHE A 100 8.98 -6.07 -2.54
CA PHE A 100 8.65 -7.27 -3.30
C PHE A 100 9.84 -8.24 -3.24
N SER A 101 9.56 -9.50 -2.96
CA SER A 101 10.55 -10.55 -3.01
C SER A 101 9.99 -11.69 -3.86
N PHE A 102 10.70 -12.02 -4.91
CA PHE A 102 10.43 -13.17 -5.75
C PHE A 102 11.70 -14.03 -5.76
N CYS A 103 11.81 -14.92 -4.78
CA CYS A 103 12.97 -15.78 -4.57
C CYS A 103 12.54 -17.00 -3.75
N ASP A 104 13.14 -18.15 -4.03
CA ASP A 104 12.94 -19.31 -3.18
C ASP A 104 13.36 -19.01 -1.74
N MET A 105 12.52 -19.36 -0.78
CA MET A 105 12.69 -18.96 0.62
C MET A 105 14.04 -19.39 1.20
N ILE A 106 14.52 -20.58 0.83
CA ILE A 106 15.80 -21.11 1.30
C ILE A 106 17.03 -20.29 0.84
N ASN A 107 16.88 -19.55 -0.27
CA ASN A 107 17.91 -18.70 -0.86
C ASN A 107 17.74 -17.22 -0.50
N THR A 108 16.66 -16.87 0.19
CA THR A 108 16.40 -15.48 0.57
C THR A 108 17.31 -15.08 1.72
N PRO A 109 18.11 -13.98 1.62
CA PRO A 109 18.93 -13.49 2.71
C PRO A 109 18.11 -13.24 3.99
N ILE A 110 18.58 -13.70 5.14
CA ILE A 110 17.87 -13.56 6.43
C ILE A 110 17.53 -12.11 6.73
N GLU A 111 18.41 -11.19 6.42
CA GLU A 111 18.16 -9.75 6.61
C GLU A 111 16.98 -9.26 5.78
N ARG A 112 16.83 -9.73 4.54
CA ARG A 112 15.68 -9.43 3.70
C ARG A 112 14.38 -10.02 4.27
N VAL A 113 14.45 -11.22 4.86
CA VAL A 113 13.31 -11.84 5.54
C VAL A 113 12.85 -10.96 6.70
N LYS A 114 13.78 -10.61 7.61
CA LYS A 114 13.49 -9.73 8.75
C LYS A 114 12.89 -8.41 8.32
N ARG A 115 13.53 -7.71 7.39
CA ARG A 115 13.06 -6.41 6.89
C ARG A 115 11.69 -6.47 6.24
N THR A 116 11.37 -7.56 5.53
CA THR A 116 10.05 -7.73 4.91
C THR A 116 8.97 -7.90 5.97
N ILE A 117 9.20 -8.74 6.98
CA ILE A 117 8.28 -8.96 8.10
C ILE A 117 8.14 -7.66 8.92
N THR A 118 9.25 -6.99 9.24
CA THR A 118 9.21 -5.71 9.96
C THR A 118 8.34 -4.69 9.21
N LEU A 119 8.58 -4.49 7.92
CA LEU A 119 7.86 -3.49 7.14
C LEU A 119 6.38 -3.81 6.95
N HIS A 120 6.06 -5.06 6.53
CA HIS A 120 4.69 -5.42 6.15
C HIS A 120 3.81 -5.76 7.34
N ASP A 121 4.37 -6.39 8.37
CA ASP A 121 3.59 -6.93 9.47
C ASP A 121 3.71 -6.02 10.71
N ILE A 122 4.93 -5.80 11.21
CA ILE A 122 5.14 -5.01 12.44
C ILE A 122 4.78 -3.55 12.22
N THR A 123 5.43 -2.88 11.28
CA THR A 123 5.24 -1.43 11.04
C THR A 123 3.79 -1.10 10.70
N TYR A 124 3.14 -1.89 9.81
CA TYR A 124 1.74 -1.66 9.48
C TYR A 124 0.83 -1.83 10.69
N THR A 125 1.06 -2.87 11.49
CA THR A 125 0.24 -3.14 12.70
C THR A 125 0.38 -2.03 13.71
N VAL A 126 1.62 -1.61 14.01
CA VAL A 126 1.89 -0.56 15.00
C VAL A 126 1.35 0.79 14.51
N LEU A 127 1.56 1.17 13.25
CA LEU A 127 0.97 2.40 12.69
C LEU A 127 -0.56 2.36 12.74
N CYS A 128 -1.19 1.23 12.43
CA CYS A 128 -2.64 1.08 12.55
C CYS A 128 -3.11 1.24 13.99
N GLN A 129 -2.39 0.68 14.97
CA GLN A 129 -2.71 0.79 16.38
C GLN A 129 -2.59 2.24 16.87
N LEU A 130 -1.46 2.89 16.62
CA LEU A 130 -1.17 4.24 17.13
C LEU A 130 -2.10 5.28 16.50
N PHE A 131 -2.14 5.36 15.17
CA PHE A 131 -3.02 6.30 14.47
C PHE A 131 -4.50 5.94 14.63
N GLY A 132 -4.83 4.64 14.66
CA GLY A 132 -6.20 4.19 14.89
C GLY A 132 -6.73 4.60 16.25
N LYS A 133 -5.91 4.51 17.31
CA LYS A 133 -6.25 5.00 18.65
C LYS A 133 -6.46 6.51 18.63
N ASP A 134 -5.52 7.28 18.11
CA ASP A 134 -5.61 8.73 17.98
C ASP A 134 -6.85 9.18 17.18
N MET A 135 -7.14 8.51 16.05
CA MET A 135 -8.35 8.75 15.27
C MET A 135 -9.63 8.45 16.06
N ALA A 136 -9.66 7.33 16.80
CA ALA A 136 -10.83 6.96 17.61
C ALA A 136 -11.12 7.99 18.71
N GLU A 137 -10.08 8.48 19.39
CA GLU A 137 -10.17 9.50 20.44
C GLU A 137 -10.69 10.85 19.89
N ARG A 138 -10.40 11.15 18.62
CA ARG A 138 -10.84 12.36 17.91
C ARG A 138 -12.19 12.23 17.19
N GLY A 139 -12.85 11.06 17.28
CA GLY A 139 -14.17 10.81 16.71
C GLY A 139 -14.18 10.20 15.32
N GLY A 140 -13.04 9.77 14.78
CA GLY A 140 -12.98 8.98 13.55
C GLY A 140 -11.81 9.26 12.62
N GLY A 141 -11.67 8.43 11.59
CA GLY A 141 -10.59 8.52 10.61
C GLY A 141 -10.62 7.38 9.59
N TYR A 142 -9.60 7.34 8.72
CA TYR A 142 -9.51 6.38 7.64
C TYR A 142 -8.13 5.76 7.55
N ILE A 143 -8.07 4.42 7.41
CA ILE A 143 -6.82 3.66 7.27
C ILE A 143 -6.93 2.78 6.04
N LEU A 144 -5.92 2.81 5.17
CA LEU A 144 -5.82 1.93 4.01
C LEU A 144 -4.50 1.17 4.07
N ASN A 145 -4.58 -0.15 4.02
CA ASN A 145 -3.43 -1.05 4.03
C ASN A 145 -3.27 -1.75 2.67
N MET A 146 -2.08 -1.64 2.09
CA MET A 146 -1.76 -2.30 0.82
C MET A 146 -1.38 -3.76 1.05
N SER A 147 -2.30 -4.65 0.73
CA SER A 147 -2.06 -6.08 0.61
C SER A 147 -1.72 -6.45 -0.85
N SER A 148 -2.05 -7.63 -1.29
CA SER A 148 -1.79 -8.12 -2.66
C SER A 148 -2.80 -9.21 -3.04
N PHE A 149 -3.02 -9.38 -4.33
CA PHE A 149 -3.75 -10.52 -4.88
C PHE A 149 -3.02 -11.86 -4.63
N SER A 150 -1.69 -11.82 -4.42
CA SER A 150 -0.87 -13.01 -4.11
C SER A 150 -1.32 -13.78 -2.85
N VAL A 151 -2.18 -13.19 -2.01
CA VAL A 151 -2.77 -13.87 -0.84
C VAL A 151 -3.65 -15.06 -1.22
N TRP A 152 -4.14 -15.09 -2.45
CA TRP A 152 -4.90 -16.23 -3.02
C TRP A 152 -4.05 -17.09 -3.97
N MET A 153 -2.80 -16.74 -4.16
CA MET A 153 -1.88 -17.41 -5.09
C MET A 153 -0.51 -17.62 -4.41
N PRO A 154 -0.40 -18.54 -3.44
CA PRO A 154 0.86 -18.83 -2.77
C PRO A 154 1.80 -19.64 -3.68
N PHE A 155 2.34 -19.02 -4.73
CA PHE A 155 3.25 -19.66 -5.65
C PHE A 155 4.68 -19.81 -5.10
N PRO A 156 5.43 -20.82 -5.58
CA PRO A 156 6.87 -20.92 -5.34
C PRO A 156 7.57 -19.60 -5.70
N GLY A 157 8.54 -19.18 -4.87
CA GLY A 157 9.22 -17.89 -4.98
C GLY A 157 8.47 -16.70 -4.35
N LEU A 158 7.20 -16.85 -4.02
CA LEU A 158 6.39 -15.80 -3.35
C LEU A 158 6.08 -16.11 -1.89
N ALA A 159 6.64 -17.16 -1.29
CA ALA A 159 6.26 -17.63 0.04
C ALA A 159 6.28 -16.50 1.08
N LEU A 160 7.40 -15.80 1.23
CA LEU A 160 7.54 -14.69 2.18
C LEU A 160 6.60 -13.54 1.86
N TYR A 161 6.53 -13.12 0.58
CA TYR A 161 5.70 -12.00 0.16
C TYR A 161 4.22 -12.30 0.35
N SER A 162 3.74 -13.46 -0.13
CA SER A 162 2.33 -13.84 -0.01
C SER A 162 1.91 -14.01 1.44
N ALA A 163 2.76 -14.59 2.29
CA ALA A 163 2.49 -14.75 3.72
C ALA A 163 2.34 -13.38 4.42
N SER A 164 3.29 -12.45 4.21
CA SER A 164 3.20 -11.11 4.79
C SER A 164 1.98 -10.32 4.29
N LYS A 165 1.61 -10.46 3.02
CA LYS A 165 0.42 -9.79 2.47
C LYS A 165 -0.88 -10.47 2.92
N ALA A 166 -0.87 -11.77 3.19
CA ALA A 166 -1.98 -12.49 3.82
C ALA A 166 -2.20 -12.01 5.26
N TYR A 167 -1.10 -11.85 6.03
CA TYR A 167 -1.15 -11.22 7.36
C TYR A 167 -1.79 -9.83 7.26
N THR A 168 -1.27 -8.95 6.40
CA THR A 168 -1.80 -7.58 6.22
C THR A 168 -3.30 -7.58 5.92
N LYS A 169 -3.77 -8.48 5.02
CA LYS A 169 -5.21 -8.60 4.68
C LYS A 169 -6.03 -9.06 5.87
N ALA A 170 -5.62 -10.16 6.53
CA ALA A 170 -6.35 -10.75 7.65
C ALA A 170 -6.45 -9.76 8.81
N PHE A 171 -5.32 -9.15 9.19
CA PHE A 171 -5.24 -8.10 10.20
C PHE A 171 -6.19 -6.93 9.87
N SER A 172 -6.10 -6.39 8.65
CA SER A 172 -6.90 -5.23 8.26
C SER A 172 -8.40 -5.49 8.33
N VAL A 173 -8.85 -6.69 7.91
CA VAL A 173 -10.27 -7.05 7.96
C VAL A 173 -10.77 -7.24 9.40
N ALA A 174 -9.97 -7.87 10.26
CA ALA A 174 -10.28 -8.01 11.68
C ALA A 174 -10.32 -6.64 12.37
N PHE A 175 -9.28 -5.85 12.19
CA PHE A 175 -9.15 -4.51 12.76
C PHE A 175 -10.26 -3.55 12.26
N ALA A 176 -10.70 -3.68 11.01
CA ALA A 176 -11.84 -2.93 10.49
C ALA A 176 -13.13 -3.20 11.28
N LYS A 177 -13.35 -4.44 11.70
CA LYS A 177 -14.52 -4.82 12.51
C LYS A 177 -14.44 -4.25 13.93
N GLU A 178 -13.25 -4.24 14.53
CA GLU A 178 -13.02 -3.66 15.85
C GLU A 178 -13.20 -2.14 15.85
N MET A 179 -12.70 -1.46 14.82
CA MET A 179 -12.62 0.00 14.78
C MET A 179 -13.88 0.69 14.24
N ARG A 180 -14.79 -0.05 13.57
CA ARG A 180 -16.02 0.54 13.01
C ARG A 180 -16.91 1.23 14.05
N TYR A 181 -16.96 0.70 15.27
CA TYR A 181 -17.73 1.27 16.36
C TYR A 181 -17.10 2.55 16.95
N LYS A 182 -15.85 2.81 16.61
CA LYS A 182 -15.11 4.02 16.95
C LYS A 182 -15.04 5.01 15.78
N ASN A 183 -15.86 4.77 14.72
CA ASN A 183 -15.91 5.58 13.51
C ASN A 183 -14.56 5.65 12.75
N VAL A 184 -13.68 4.66 12.91
CA VAL A 184 -12.44 4.51 12.16
C VAL A 184 -12.62 3.42 11.11
N TRP A 185 -12.40 3.77 9.85
CA TRP A 185 -12.69 2.90 8.70
C TRP A 185 -11.40 2.37 8.11
N VAL A 186 -11.26 1.04 8.11
CA VAL A 186 -10.06 0.36 7.64
C VAL A 186 -10.36 -0.44 6.37
N THR A 187 -9.49 -0.30 5.36
CA THR A 187 -9.63 -1.00 4.07
C THR A 187 -8.34 -1.70 3.68
N ALA A 188 -8.40 -3.01 3.44
CA ALA A 188 -7.34 -3.75 2.76
C ALA A 188 -7.52 -3.62 1.24
N VAL A 189 -6.49 -3.25 0.52
CA VAL A 189 -6.46 -3.23 -0.95
C VAL A 189 -5.54 -4.35 -1.43
N CYS A 190 -6.08 -5.26 -2.23
CA CYS A 190 -5.40 -6.45 -2.73
C CYS A 190 -5.24 -6.36 -4.26
N PRO A 191 -4.33 -5.52 -4.79
CA PRO A 191 -4.15 -5.39 -6.23
C PRO A 191 -3.50 -6.64 -6.82
N ALA A 192 -3.81 -6.91 -8.09
CA ALA A 192 -3.07 -7.84 -8.93
C ALA A 192 -1.78 -7.17 -9.46
N GLY A 193 -1.28 -7.56 -10.61
CA GLY A 193 -0.11 -6.93 -11.21
C GLY A 193 -0.33 -5.44 -11.50
N ILE A 194 0.54 -4.59 -10.98
CA ILE A 194 0.52 -3.14 -11.23
C ILE A 194 1.80 -2.73 -11.95
N ALA A 195 1.68 -1.90 -12.98
CA ALA A 195 2.82 -1.39 -13.74
C ALA A 195 3.62 -0.39 -12.89
N THR A 196 4.54 -0.91 -12.09
CA THR A 196 5.45 -0.17 -11.21
C THR A 196 6.83 -0.81 -11.26
N ASP A 197 7.83 -0.08 -10.77
CA ASP A 197 9.22 -0.58 -10.67
C ASP A 197 9.39 -1.64 -9.56
N LEU A 198 8.34 -1.89 -8.76
CA LEU A 198 8.36 -2.87 -7.67
C LEU A 198 8.75 -4.29 -8.13
N TYR A 199 8.35 -4.67 -9.34
CA TYR A 199 8.63 -5.99 -9.92
C TYR A 199 9.93 -6.05 -10.71
N GLY A 200 10.69 -4.95 -10.83
CA GLY A 200 11.90 -4.86 -11.63
C GLY A 200 11.66 -5.02 -13.14
N LEU A 201 10.42 -4.92 -13.61
CA LEU A 201 10.08 -4.96 -15.02
C LEU A 201 10.49 -3.65 -15.70
N ASN A 202 11.15 -3.75 -16.88
CA ASN A 202 11.43 -2.57 -17.69
C ASN A 202 10.14 -1.95 -18.26
N LYS A 203 10.22 -0.71 -18.73
CA LYS A 203 9.05 0.03 -19.25
C LYS A 203 8.36 -0.64 -20.43
N GLU A 204 9.12 -1.36 -21.26
CA GLU A 204 8.60 -2.08 -22.41
C GLU A 204 7.68 -3.24 -21.96
N TRP A 205 8.15 -4.10 -21.05
CA TRP A 205 7.36 -5.18 -20.48
C TRP A 205 6.16 -4.66 -19.67
N GLN A 206 6.31 -3.55 -18.96
CA GLN A 206 5.18 -2.88 -18.32
C GLN A 206 4.14 -2.42 -19.35
N GLY A 207 4.58 -1.87 -20.50
CA GLY A 207 3.72 -1.47 -21.61
C GLY A 207 2.96 -2.65 -22.24
N ILE A 208 3.65 -3.77 -22.47
CA ILE A 208 3.03 -5.01 -22.96
C ILE A 208 2.00 -5.53 -21.95
N GLY A 209 2.36 -5.61 -20.68
CA GLY A 209 1.46 -6.06 -19.62
C GLY A 209 0.19 -5.20 -19.49
N LEU A 210 0.31 -3.87 -19.68
CA LEU A 210 -0.82 -2.96 -19.72
C LEU A 210 -1.73 -3.20 -20.94
N ARG A 211 -1.15 -3.43 -22.13
CA ARG A 211 -1.92 -3.72 -23.35
C ARG A 211 -2.69 -5.04 -23.25
N LEU A 212 -2.07 -6.04 -22.66
CA LEU A 212 -2.68 -7.36 -22.44
C LEU A 212 -3.61 -7.42 -21.22
N HIS A 213 -3.82 -6.32 -20.53
CA HIS A 213 -4.59 -6.24 -19.27
C HIS A 213 -4.05 -7.16 -18.15
N ALA A 214 -2.80 -7.65 -18.28
CA ALA A 214 -2.11 -8.40 -17.23
C ALA A 214 -1.62 -7.49 -16.10
N LEU A 215 -1.36 -6.21 -16.42
CA LEU A 215 -1.02 -5.17 -15.45
C LEU A 215 -2.05 -4.05 -15.48
N SER A 216 -2.31 -3.45 -14.32
CA SER A 216 -3.14 -2.24 -14.18
C SER A 216 -2.28 -1.01 -13.90
N LYS A 217 -2.80 0.17 -14.22
CA LYS A 217 -2.13 1.45 -13.92
C LYS A 217 -2.15 1.74 -12.42
N PRO A 218 -1.06 2.28 -11.85
CA PRO A 218 -1.02 2.71 -10.45
C PRO A 218 -2.17 3.68 -10.08
N SER A 219 -2.49 4.62 -10.97
CA SER A 219 -3.58 5.58 -10.79
C SER A 219 -4.96 4.93 -10.69
N PHE A 220 -5.20 3.85 -11.45
CA PHE A 220 -6.43 3.07 -11.35
C PHE A 220 -6.53 2.37 -9.99
N CYS A 221 -5.45 1.70 -9.56
CA CYS A 221 -5.40 1.04 -8.26
C CYS A 221 -5.65 2.03 -7.10
N ALA A 222 -4.96 3.16 -7.08
CA ALA A 222 -5.12 4.20 -6.07
C ALA A 222 -6.56 4.72 -6.02
N ARG A 223 -7.15 5.04 -7.18
CA ARG A 223 -8.54 5.51 -7.27
C ARG A 223 -9.54 4.48 -6.75
N ARG A 224 -9.36 3.20 -7.10
CA ARG A 224 -10.24 2.11 -6.62
C ARG A 224 -10.08 1.89 -5.12
N GLY A 225 -8.85 1.99 -4.61
CA GLY A 225 -8.54 1.93 -3.18
C GLY A 225 -9.23 3.03 -2.39
N LEU A 226 -9.02 4.30 -2.75
CA LEU A 226 -9.65 5.44 -2.10
C LEU A 226 -11.17 5.39 -2.18
N ASN A 227 -11.74 5.08 -3.34
CA ASN A 227 -13.19 4.93 -3.49
C ASN A 227 -13.77 3.85 -2.57
N SER A 228 -13.01 2.78 -2.31
CA SER A 228 -13.45 1.71 -1.41
C SER A 228 -13.33 2.12 0.05
N LEU A 229 -12.28 2.86 0.40
CA LEU A 229 -12.09 3.45 1.71
C LEU A 229 -13.27 4.38 2.07
N TRP A 230 -13.62 5.32 1.18
CA TRP A 230 -14.76 6.22 1.38
C TRP A 230 -16.12 5.51 1.42
N ARG A 231 -16.24 4.36 0.75
CA ARG A 231 -17.41 3.47 0.85
C ARG A 231 -17.36 2.53 2.05
N LYS A 232 -16.37 2.68 2.94
CA LYS A 232 -16.22 1.91 4.18
C LYS A 232 -16.14 0.40 3.95
N ARG A 233 -15.56 -0.02 2.81
CA ARG A 233 -15.36 -1.44 2.48
C ARG A 233 -14.12 -1.97 3.19
N MET A 234 -14.22 -3.11 3.86
CA MET A 234 -13.12 -3.71 4.61
C MET A 234 -12.03 -4.31 3.72
N CYS A 235 -12.38 -4.76 2.52
CA CYS A 235 -11.43 -5.35 1.57
C CYS A 235 -11.88 -5.12 0.13
N ILE A 236 -10.91 -4.92 -0.77
CA ILE A 236 -11.15 -4.82 -2.21
C ILE A 236 -10.01 -5.46 -3.02
N VAL A 237 -10.38 -6.13 -4.11
CA VAL A 237 -9.54 -6.41 -5.26
C VAL A 237 -9.88 -5.38 -6.33
N PRO A 238 -8.96 -4.45 -6.68
CA PRO A 238 -9.23 -3.37 -7.64
C PRO A 238 -9.65 -3.91 -9.02
N ASP A 239 -8.98 -4.95 -9.49
CA ASP A 239 -9.20 -5.61 -10.77
C ASP A 239 -10.29 -6.67 -10.61
N TRP A 240 -11.53 -6.31 -10.98
CA TRP A 240 -12.71 -7.16 -10.75
C TRP A 240 -12.60 -8.54 -11.45
N TRP A 241 -11.95 -8.61 -12.61
CA TRP A 241 -11.76 -9.83 -13.37
C TRP A 241 -10.82 -10.82 -12.65
N CYS A 242 -9.84 -10.31 -11.87
CA CYS A 242 -8.97 -11.17 -11.06
C CYS A 242 -9.75 -12.01 -10.05
N LYS A 243 -10.91 -11.55 -9.60
CA LYS A 243 -11.74 -12.33 -8.67
C LYS A 243 -12.21 -13.66 -9.27
N ALA A 244 -12.43 -13.70 -10.58
CA ALA A 244 -12.79 -14.92 -11.26
C ALA A 244 -11.66 -15.97 -11.27
N PHE A 245 -10.41 -15.55 -11.12
CA PHE A 245 -9.25 -16.44 -11.05
C PHE A 245 -8.99 -17.00 -9.65
N ILE A 246 -9.57 -16.43 -8.58
CA ILE A 246 -9.34 -16.93 -7.22
C ILE A 246 -9.63 -18.43 -7.09
N PRO A 247 -10.82 -18.93 -7.47
CA PRO A 247 -11.09 -20.37 -7.39
C PRO A 247 -10.23 -21.21 -8.33
N ILE A 248 -9.77 -20.64 -9.44
CA ILE A 248 -8.90 -21.34 -10.40
C ILE A 248 -7.50 -21.53 -9.81
N CYS A 249 -6.99 -20.57 -9.04
CA CYS A 249 -5.66 -20.64 -8.43
C CYS A 249 -5.53 -21.83 -7.48
N ASP A 250 -6.59 -22.13 -6.71
CA ASP A 250 -6.63 -23.25 -5.78
C ASP A 250 -6.72 -24.62 -6.49
N MET A 251 -7.17 -24.62 -7.76
CA MET A 251 -7.37 -25.82 -8.57
C MET A 251 -6.19 -26.13 -9.51
N LEU A 252 -5.16 -25.29 -9.55
CA LEU A 252 -4.04 -25.49 -10.46
C LEU A 252 -3.28 -26.79 -10.14
N PRO A 253 -3.13 -27.69 -11.14
CA PRO A 253 -2.41 -28.93 -10.92
C PRO A 253 -0.92 -28.67 -10.70
N ARG A 254 -0.26 -29.54 -9.91
CA ARG A 254 1.16 -29.40 -9.53
C ARG A 254 2.10 -29.20 -10.71
N PHE A 255 1.85 -29.87 -11.85
CA PHE A 255 2.70 -29.73 -13.03
C PHE A 255 2.64 -28.31 -13.61
N ALA A 256 1.46 -27.67 -13.60
CA ALA A 256 1.30 -26.29 -14.06
C ALA A 256 2.00 -25.29 -13.12
N ILE A 257 1.91 -25.53 -11.81
CA ILE A 257 2.63 -24.74 -10.80
C ILE A 257 4.15 -24.88 -10.99
N ASN A 258 4.66 -26.07 -11.20
CA ASN A 258 6.09 -26.32 -11.42
C ASN A 258 6.57 -25.68 -12.72
N TRP A 259 5.80 -25.82 -13.81
CA TRP A 259 6.12 -25.17 -15.08
C TRP A 259 6.16 -23.63 -14.94
N LEU A 260 5.16 -23.05 -14.26
CA LEU A 260 5.09 -21.62 -14.01
C LEU A 260 6.27 -21.15 -13.14
N ARG A 261 6.64 -21.95 -12.12
CA ARG A 261 7.84 -21.70 -11.32
C ARG A 261 9.10 -21.66 -12.19
N ASP A 262 9.35 -22.69 -12.98
CA ASP A 262 10.57 -22.81 -13.80
C ASP A 262 10.63 -21.70 -14.87
N PHE A 263 9.48 -21.30 -15.40
CA PHE A 263 9.38 -20.16 -16.31
C PHE A 263 9.70 -18.85 -15.61
N THR A 264 9.12 -18.62 -14.44
CA THR A 264 9.27 -17.35 -13.69
C THR A 264 10.61 -17.25 -12.99
N MET A 265 11.23 -18.38 -12.55
CA MET A 265 12.57 -18.40 -11.94
C MET A 265 13.66 -17.91 -12.90
N LYS A 266 13.49 -18.04 -14.22
CA LYS A 266 14.41 -17.49 -15.23
C LYS A 266 14.45 -15.95 -15.24
N TRP A 267 13.46 -15.31 -14.68
CA TRP A 267 13.30 -13.84 -14.64
C TRP A 267 13.62 -13.24 -13.27
N GLN A 268 14.10 -14.07 -12.32
CA GLN A 268 14.49 -13.59 -10.98
C GLN A 268 15.85 -12.87 -11.04
N LYS A 269 15.89 -11.74 -10.38
CA LYS A 269 17.13 -11.07 -9.97
C LYS A 269 17.13 -10.84 -8.47
#